data_42695efb2580f66b6911cd3f73212c95
#
_entry.id   42695efb2580f66b6911cd3f73212c95
#
_cell.length_a   1.000
_cell.length_b   1.000
_cell.length_c   1.000
_cell.angle_alpha   90.00
_cell.angle_beta   90.00
_cell.angle_gamma   90.00
#
_symmetry.space_group_name_H-M   'P 1'
#
loop_
_entity.id
_entity.type
_entity.pdbx_description
1 polymer ?
#
loop_
_entity_poly.entity_id
_entity_poly.type
_entity_poly.pdbx_seq_one_letter_code
_entity_poly.pdbx_strand_id
1 'polypeptide(L)'
;MKLHGTMGIKDNTLYIGGVSTKELAKKYNTPLYVFDEELIRGNCREYKEFFKVKENKNKIAYAGKAFLTKYMCQLINEEGVYLDVVSGGELYTAHKANFPMERILFHGNNKTLDEIEMGVNLGVGIFVVDNFYELDILEKLCCEKNKVQNIYFRVTPGIDAHTHKYIKTGQIDSKFGFALTNGDFYMAVEKLKDYKNVNLMGIHAHIG
;
A
#
# COMPACT_ATOMS: atom_id res chain seq x y z
N MET A 1 -18.31 5.30 25.80
CA MET A 1 -17.19 4.89 24.93
C MET A 1 -17.58 3.61 24.22
N LYS A 2 -17.38 3.52 22.88
CA LYS A 2 -17.62 2.28 22.13
C LYS A 2 -16.35 1.41 22.25
N LEU A 3 -16.50 0.18 22.72
CA LEU A 3 -15.40 -0.79 22.79
C LEU A 3 -15.18 -1.42 21.41
N HIS A 4 -13.93 -1.73 21.07
CA HIS A 4 -13.51 -2.33 19.81
C HIS A 4 -12.57 -3.51 20.07
N GLY A 5 -12.58 -4.50 19.18
CA GLY A 5 -11.69 -5.64 19.26
C GLY A 5 -11.73 -6.35 20.60
N THR A 6 -10.56 -6.50 21.21
CA THR A 6 -10.42 -7.17 22.53
C THR A 6 -10.64 -6.25 23.72
N MET A 7 -11.07 -4.99 23.49
CA MET A 7 -11.32 -4.06 24.58
C MET A 7 -12.42 -4.57 25.53
N GLY A 8 -12.15 -4.46 26.84
CA GLY A 8 -13.11 -4.78 27.88
C GLY A 8 -12.94 -3.90 29.10
N ILE A 9 -13.99 -3.77 29.92
CA ILE A 9 -13.93 -3.03 31.18
C ILE A 9 -14.10 -4.05 32.32
N LYS A 10 -13.12 -4.06 33.23
CA LYS A 10 -13.18 -4.83 34.46
C LYS A 10 -12.72 -3.93 35.61
N ASP A 11 -13.47 -3.92 36.73
CA ASP A 11 -13.19 -3.14 37.94
C ASP A 11 -12.88 -1.66 37.60
N ASN A 12 -13.75 -1.04 36.78
CA ASN A 12 -13.63 0.34 36.30
C ASN A 12 -12.29 0.65 35.63
N THR A 13 -11.66 -0.35 35.01
CA THR A 13 -10.39 -0.22 34.30
C THR A 13 -10.55 -0.82 32.90
N LEU A 14 -10.05 -0.10 31.87
CA LEU A 14 -10.02 -0.57 30.49
C LEU A 14 -8.88 -1.59 30.32
N TYR A 15 -9.19 -2.69 29.64
CA TYR A 15 -8.25 -3.69 29.19
C TYR A 15 -8.21 -3.73 27.67
N ILE A 16 -7.05 -3.96 27.09
CA ILE A 16 -6.82 -4.14 25.64
C ILE A 16 -5.89 -5.35 25.50
N GLY A 17 -6.29 -6.34 24.71
CA GLY A 17 -5.50 -7.59 24.57
C GLY A 17 -5.30 -8.30 25.91
N GLY A 18 -6.26 -8.18 26.83
CA GLY A 18 -6.16 -8.78 28.18
C GLY A 18 -5.23 -8.02 29.15
N VAL A 19 -4.62 -6.90 28.73
CA VAL A 19 -3.70 -6.10 29.56
C VAL A 19 -4.38 -4.82 30.05
N SER A 20 -4.22 -4.51 31.33
CA SER A 20 -4.75 -3.27 31.94
C SER A 20 -4.07 -2.03 31.36
N THR A 21 -4.86 -1.02 30.96
CA THR A 21 -4.31 0.26 30.49
C THR A 21 -3.51 0.98 31.58
N LYS A 22 -3.82 0.75 32.85
CA LYS A 22 -3.03 1.29 33.97
C LYS A 22 -1.63 0.65 34.04
N GLU A 23 -1.54 -0.65 33.81
CA GLU A 23 -0.25 -1.36 33.74
C GLU A 23 0.58 -0.93 32.54
N LEU A 24 -0.06 -0.78 31.37
CA LEU A 24 0.59 -0.26 30.16
C LEU A 24 1.16 1.14 30.40
N ALA A 25 0.36 2.06 30.98
CA ALA A 25 0.81 3.41 31.29
C ALA A 25 1.95 3.42 32.31
N LYS A 26 1.89 2.56 33.32
CA LYS A 26 2.98 2.45 34.33
C LYS A 26 4.28 1.92 33.73
N LYS A 27 4.17 0.96 32.78
CA LYS A 27 5.35 0.32 32.17
C LYS A 27 6.00 1.16 31.08
N TYR A 28 5.19 1.82 30.24
CA TYR A 28 5.64 2.48 29.02
C TYR A 28 5.48 4.00 29.06
N ASN A 29 4.93 4.56 30.14
CA ASN A 29 4.56 5.97 30.29
C ASN A 29 3.42 6.39 29.35
N THR A 30 3.08 7.68 29.39
CA THR A 30 2.08 8.33 28.53
C THR A 30 2.67 9.63 27.96
N PRO A 31 2.27 10.05 26.74
CA PRO A 31 1.24 9.44 25.87
C PRO A 31 1.70 8.12 25.24
N LEU A 32 0.76 7.19 25.03
CA LEU A 32 1.04 5.86 24.51
C LEU A 32 0.00 5.45 23.47
N TYR A 33 0.45 5.04 22.28
CA TYR A 33 -0.38 4.32 21.31
C TYR A 33 -0.37 2.83 21.63
N VAL A 34 -1.56 2.23 21.68
CA VAL A 34 -1.75 0.79 21.93
C VAL A 34 -2.46 0.19 20.73
N PHE A 35 -1.84 -0.80 20.10
CA PHE A 35 -2.41 -1.55 18.99
C PHE A 35 -2.94 -2.89 19.47
N ASP A 36 -4.18 -3.20 19.09
CA ASP A 36 -4.82 -4.49 19.38
C ASP A 36 -4.50 -5.46 18.23
N GLU A 37 -3.54 -6.35 18.48
CA GLU A 37 -3.06 -7.30 17.48
C GLU A 37 -4.17 -8.24 17.01
N GLU A 38 -4.99 -8.75 17.93
CA GLU A 38 -6.09 -9.66 17.60
C GLU A 38 -7.11 -8.98 16.69
N LEU A 39 -7.41 -7.70 16.92
CA LEU A 39 -8.29 -6.93 16.05
C LEU A 39 -7.68 -6.76 14.66
N ILE A 40 -6.38 -6.46 14.57
CA ILE A 40 -5.69 -6.31 13.27
C ILE A 40 -5.73 -7.63 12.49
N ARG A 41 -5.39 -8.73 13.13
CA ARG A 41 -5.44 -10.08 12.52
C ARG A 41 -6.86 -10.46 12.12
N GLY A 42 -7.82 -10.20 13.01
CA GLY A 42 -9.25 -10.42 12.74
C GLY A 42 -9.72 -9.68 11.49
N ASN A 43 -9.38 -8.40 11.35
CA ASN A 43 -9.70 -7.61 10.16
C ASN A 43 -9.07 -8.19 8.89
N CYS A 44 -7.80 -8.61 8.94
CA CYS A 44 -7.14 -9.24 7.78
C CYS A 44 -7.89 -10.51 7.33
N ARG A 45 -8.31 -11.35 8.29
CA ARG A 45 -9.05 -12.59 8.03
C ARG A 45 -10.44 -12.31 7.49
N GLU A 46 -11.14 -11.33 8.06
CA GLU A 46 -12.48 -10.90 7.63
C GLU A 46 -12.46 -10.41 6.17
N TYR A 47 -11.53 -9.54 5.80
CA TYR A 47 -11.36 -9.12 4.40
C TYR A 47 -11.09 -10.30 3.46
N LYS A 48 -10.25 -11.25 3.86
CA LYS A 48 -9.96 -12.44 3.05
C LYS A 48 -11.17 -13.36 2.92
N GLU A 49 -12.02 -13.44 3.95
CA GLU A 49 -13.21 -14.27 3.94
C GLU A 49 -14.32 -13.69 3.05
N PHE A 50 -14.58 -12.38 3.16
CA PHE A 50 -15.70 -11.75 2.47
C PHE A 50 -15.34 -11.22 1.07
N PHE A 51 -14.08 -10.88 0.81
CA PHE A 51 -13.63 -10.46 -0.50
C PHE A 51 -13.20 -11.66 -1.34
N LYS A 52 -14.16 -12.48 -1.74
CA LYS A 52 -13.93 -13.65 -2.60
C LYS A 52 -14.48 -13.39 -3.99
N VAL A 53 -13.61 -13.46 -5.00
CA VAL A 53 -14.01 -13.52 -6.42
C VAL A 53 -13.80 -14.94 -6.95
N LYS A 54 -14.42 -15.25 -8.10
CA LYS A 54 -14.21 -16.55 -8.75
C LYS A 54 -12.71 -16.84 -8.87
N GLU A 55 -12.33 -18.08 -8.58
CA GLU A 55 -10.97 -18.60 -8.67
C GLU A 55 -9.97 -18.06 -7.63
N ASN A 56 -10.41 -17.39 -6.57
CA ASN A 56 -9.55 -16.85 -5.49
C ASN A 56 -8.35 -16.00 -5.99
N LYS A 57 -8.54 -15.28 -7.09
CA LYS A 57 -7.49 -14.40 -7.68
C LYS A 57 -7.42 -13.02 -7.05
N ASN A 58 -8.30 -12.71 -6.09
CA ASN A 58 -8.26 -11.44 -5.37
C ASN A 58 -7.07 -11.36 -4.43
N LYS A 59 -6.53 -10.17 -4.32
CA LYS A 59 -5.44 -9.83 -3.39
C LYS A 59 -5.90 -8.67 -2.51
N ILE A 60 -5.56 -8.75 -1.25
CA ILE A 60 -5.81 -7.69 -0.27
C ILE A 60 -4.46 -7.13 0.12
N ALA A 61 -4.31 -5.83 0.14
CA ALA A 61 -3.10 -5.15 0.54
C ALA A 61 -3.37 -4.25 1.76
N TYR A 62 -2.49 -4.31 2.74
CA TYR A 62 -2.47 -3.38 3.85
C TYR A 62 -1.74 -2.10 3.45
N ALA A 63 -2.37 -0.95 3.68
CA ALA A 63 -1.77 0.35 3.38
C ALA A 63 -0.76 0.75 4.47
N GLY A 64 0.54 0.60 4.18
CA GLY A 64 1.64 0.88 5.10
C GLY A 64 1.64 2.32 5.64
N LYS A 65 1.18 3.29 4.84
CA LYS A 65 1.08 4.69 5.26
C LYS A 65 0.24 4.94 6.52
N ALA A 66 -0.65 4.00 6.88
CA ALA A 66 -1.48 4.11 8.09
C ALA A 66 -0.63 3.90 9.36
N PHE A 67 0.19 2.87 9.36
CA PHE A 67 1.16 2.55 10.41
C PHE A 67 2.06 1.41 9.93
N LEU A 68 3.36 1.62 9.89
CA LEU A 68 4.31 0.60 9.47
C LEU A 68 5.51 0.52 10.40
N THR A 69 5.72 -0.66 10.94
CA THR A 69 6.92 -1.08 11.68
C THR A 69 7.34 -2.44 11.17
N LYS A 70 8.54 -2.90 11.54
CA LYS A 70 8.99 -4.26 11.23
C LYS A 70 8.01 -5.32 11.74
N TYR A 71 7.47 -5.12 12.95
CA TYR A 71 6.50 -6.04 13.53
C TYR A 71 5.18 -6.06 12.74
N MET A 72 4.68 -4.89 12.30
CA MET A 72 3.50 -4.83 11.44
C MET A 72 3.72 -5.55 10.11
N CYS A 73 4.90 -5.39 9.49
CA CYS A 73 5.24 -6.13 8.27
C CYS A 73 5.21 -7.65 8.50
N GLN A 74 5.74 -8.13 9.63
CA GLN A 74 5.73 -9.55 9.98
C GLN A 74 4.29 -10.05 10.17
N LEU A 75 3.47 -9.31 10.92
CA LEU A 75 2.06 -9.64 11.15
C LEU A 75 1.28 -9.74 9.83
N ILE A 76 1.41 -8.74 8.94
CA ILE A 76 0.75 -8.72 7.63
C ILE A 76 1.23 -9.89 6.75
N ASN A 77 2.51 -10.23 6.83
CA ASN A 77 3.06 -11.39 6.12
C ASN A 77 2.46 -12.71 6.63
N GLU A 78 2.38 -12.90 7.95
CA GLU A 78 1.80 -14.08 8.59
C GLU A 78 0.32 -14.25 8.22
N GLU A 79 -0.44 -13.17 8.15
CA GLU A 79 -1.84 -13.20 7.71
C GLU A 79 -1.99 -13.39 6.19
N GLY A 80 -0.90 -13.46 5.43
CA GLY A 80 -0.93 -13.71 3.99
C GLY A 80 -1.49 -12.54 3.18
N VAL A 81 -1.44 -11.31 3.71
CA VAL A 81 -1.90 -10.08 3.07
C VAL A 81 -0.72 -9.41 2.35
N TYR A 82 -0.99 -8.74 1.22
CA TYR A 82 -0.02 -7.93 0.50
C TYR A 82 0.27 -6.62 1.25
N LEU A 83 1.35 -5.96 0.91
CA LEU A 83 1.71 -4.68 1.51
C LEU A 83 1.75 -3.59 0.44
N ASP A 84 1.08 -2.48 0.70
CA ASP A 84 1.16 -1.25 -0.08
C ASP A 84 2.11 -0.27 0.62
N VAL A 85 3.17 0.13 -0.08
CA VAL A 85 4.17 1.09 0.41
C VAL A 85 4.20 2.32 -0.50
N VAL A 86 4.48 3.49 0.07
CA VAL A 86 4.45 4.77 -0.66
C VAL A 86 5.78 5.54 -0.60
N SER A 87 6.79 5.00 0.04
CA SER A 87 8.12 5.62 0.16
C SER A 87 9.24 4.59 0.28
N GLY A 88 10.47 5.04 -0.01
CA GLY A 88 11.66 4.23 0.19
C GLY A 88 11.86 3.81 1.65
N GLY A 89 11.46 4.64 2.61
CA GLY A 89 11.52 4.32 4.04
C GLY A 89 10.60 3.15 4.41
N GLU A 90 9.38 3.12 3.89
CA GLU A 90 8.46 2.00 4.08
C GLU A 90 8.97 0.74 3.38
N LEU A 91 9.46 0.87 2.14
CA LEU A 91 10.08 -0.24 1.40
C LEU A 91 11.28 -0.83 2.14
N TYR A 92 12.15 0.03 2.67
CA TYR A 92 13.30 -0.39 3.48
C TYR A 92 12.86 -1.11 4.76
N THR A 93 11.82 -0.60 5.44
CA THR A 93 11.24 -1.22 6.64
C THR A 93 10.71 -2.63 6.33
N ALA A 94 9.99 -2.80 5.23
CA ALA A 94 9.49 -4.09 4.77
C ALA A 94 10.64 -5.06 4.47
N HIS A 95 11.67 -4.60 3.74
CA HIS A 95 12.86 -5.39 3.45
C HIS A 95 13.57 -5.84 4.73
N LYS A 96 13.78 -4.95 5.70
CA LYS A 96 14.39 -5.28 7.01
C LYS A 96 13.52 -6.14 7.92
N ALA A 97 12.24 -6.28 7.61
CA ALA A 97 11.33 -7.23 8.25
C ALA A 97 11.31 -8.60 7.56
N ASN A 98 12.07 -8.80 6.48
CA ASN A 98 12.02 -9.97 5.60
C ASN A 98 10.64 -10.21 4.99
N PHE A 99 9.91 -9.12 4.68
CA PHE A 99 8.63 -9.24 3.97
C PHE A 99 8.89 -9.71 2.52
N PRO A 100 8.08 -10.63 1.96
CA PRO A 100 8.21 -11.07 0.57
C PRO A 100 8.03 -9.91 -0.41
N MET A 101 9.10 -9.50 -1.08
CA MET A 101 9.11 -8.29 -1.90
C MET A 101 8.17 -8.39 -3.11
N GLU A 102 7.96 -9.60 -3.63
CA GLU A 102 6.99 -9.90 -4.70
C GLU A 102 5.52 -9.66 -4.30
N ARG A 103 5.26 -9.49 -3.00
CA ARG A 103 3.94 -9.17 -2.45
C ARG A 103 3.78 -7.70 -2.09
N ILE A 104 4.68 -6.84 -2.56
CA ILE A 104 4.62 -5.39 -2.37
C ILE A 104 4.04 -4.72 -3.62
N LEU A 105 3.12 -3.77 -3.38
CA LEU A 105 2.70 -2.74 -4.33
C LEU A 105 3.39 -1.44 -3.93
N PHE A 106 4.20 -0.86 -4.84
CA PHE A 106 4.91 0.37 -4.57
C PHE A 106 4.21 1.55 -5.23
N HIS A 107 3.47 2.29 -4.42
CA HIS A 107 2.76 3.52 -4.77
C HIS A 107 3.63 4.77 -4.57
N GLY A 108 3.03 5.93 -4.79
CA GLY A 108 3.64 7.25 -4.63
C GLY A 108 3.68 8.02 -5.95
N ASN A 109 3.36 9.31 -5.90
CA ASN A 109 3.32 10.18 -7.09
C ASN A 109 4.64 10.90 -7.39
N ASN A 110 5.61 10.78 -6.51
CA ASN A 110 6.93 11.42 -6.64
C ASN A 110 8.03 10.51 -6.12
N LYS A 111 8.07 9.27 -6.64
CA LYS A 111 9.16 8.35 -6.35
C LYS A 111 10.47 8.91 -6.90
N THR A 112 11.48 8.99 -6.08
CA THR A 112 12.83 9.41 -6.51
C THR A 112 13.51 8.28 -7.31
N LEU A 113 14.55 8.64 -8.07
CA LEU A 113 15.35 7.67 -8.81
C LEU A 113 15.89 6.57 -7.87
N ASP A 114 16.41 6.96 -6.70
CA ASP A 114 16.96 6.02 -5.72
C ASP A 114 15.89 5.06 -5.16
N GLU A 115 14.67 5.54 -4.96
CA GLU A 115 13.54 4.72 -4.49
C GLU A 115 13.10 3.72 -5.57
N ILE A 116 13.04 4.17 -6.83
CA ILE A 116 12.70 3.30 -7.97
C ILE A 116 13.79 2.24 -8.13
N GLU A 117 15.06 2.65 -8.11
CA GLU A 117 16.19 1.72 -8.22
C GLU A 117 16.20 0.71 -7.07
N MET A 118 15.96 1.16 -5.84
CA MET A 118 15.84 0.27 -4.67
C MET A 118 14.72 -0.76 -4.89
N GLY A 119 13.55 -0.33 -5.35
CA GLY A 119 12.42 -1.23 -5.62
C GLY A 119 12.72 -2.28 -6.68
N VAL A 120 13.35 -1.88 -7.79
CA VAL A 120 13.78 -2.81 -8.87
C VAL A 120 14.85 -3.77 -8.37
N ASN A 121 15.82 -3.28 -7.58
CA ASN A 121 16.89 -4.12 -7.03
C ASN A 121 16.35 -5.16 -6.05
N LEU A 122 15.43 -4.77 -5.18
CA LEU A 122 14.81 -5.65 -4.18
C LEU A 122 13.76 -6.60 -4.78
N GLY A 123 13.31 -6.39 -6.02
CA GLY A 123 12.34 -7.24 -6.69
C GLY A 123 10.89 -6.99 -6.22
N VAL A 124 10.51 -5.73 -6.07
CA VAL A 124 9.14 -5.34 -5.77
C VAL A 124 8.18 -5.95 -6.79
N GLY A 125 7.09 -6.54 -6.31
CA GLY A 125 6.16 -7.27 -7.16
C GLY A 125 5.46 -6.38 -8.19
N ILE A 126 4.96 -5.22 -7.78
CA ILE A 126 4.23 -4.31 -8.66
C ILE A 126 4.59 -2.86 -8.33
N PHE A 127 4.99 -2.09 -9.33
CA PHE A 127 5.02 -0.64 -9.24
C PHE A 127 3.68 -0.06 -9.71
N VAL A 128 3.09 0.81 -8.91
CA VAL A 128 1.93 1.60 -9.33
C VAL A 128 2.45 2.91 -9.89
N VAL A 129 2.57 2.95 -11.21
CA VAL A 129 3.17 4.05 -11.97
C VAL A 129 2.19 5.22 -12.03
N ASP A 130 2.66 6.39 -11.65
CA ASP A 130 1.85 7.59 -11.47
C ASP A 130 2.01 8.59 -12.62
N ASN A 131 3.11 8.55 -13.37
CA ASN A 131 3.41 9.50 -14.42
C ASN A 131 4.40 8.97 -15.47
N PHE A 132 4.57 9.69 -16.58
CA PHE A 132 5.45 9.32 -17.68
C PHE A 132 6.93 9.25 -17.29
N TYR A 133 7.39 10.17 -16.45
CA TYR A 133 8.78 10.22 -16.01
C TYR A 133 9.16 8.93 -15.25
N GLU A 134 8.31 8.50 -14.33
CA GLU A 134 8.50 7.23 -13.61
C GLU A 134 8.53 6.04 -14.58
N LEU A 135 7.61 6.02 -15.56
CA LEU A 135 7.54 4.97 -16.54
C LEU A 135 8.83 4.85 -17.35
N ASP A 136 9.38 5.98 -17.79
CA ASP A 136 10.63 6.04 -18.55
C ASP A 136 11.84 5.56 -17.73
N ILE A 137 11.90 5.96 -16.45
CA ILE A 137 12.95 5.52 -15.55
C ILE A 137 12.88 4.00 -15.32
N LEU A 138 11.70 3.48 -15.08
CA LEU A 138 11.50 2.04 -14.88
C LEU A 138 11.96 1.23 -16.09
N GLU A 139 11.55 1.61 -17.31
CA GLU A 139 11.99 0.92 -18.53
C GLU A 139 13.50 0.95 -18.64
N LYS A 140 14.13 2.12 -18.48
CA LYS A 140 15.57 2.29 -18.56
C LYS A 140 16.32 1.42 -17.53
N LEU A 141 15.97 1.52 -16.25
CA LEU A 141 16.60 0.76 -15.19
C LEU A 141 16.45 -0.75 -15.36
N CYS A 142 15.25 -1.18 -15.78
CA CYS A 142 14.97 -2.60 -16.00
C CYS A 142 15.76 -3.12 -17.20
N CYS A 143 15.89 -2.35 -18.27
CA CYS A 143 16.73 -2.66 -19.42
C CYS A 143 18.20 -2.83 -19.01
N GLU A 144 18.76 -1.84 -18.29
CA GLU A 144 20.16 -1.88 -17.80
C GLU A 144 20.45 -3.07 -16.88
N LYS A 145 19.43 -3.51 -16.12
CA LYS A 145 19.55 -4.63 -15.17
C LYS A 145 19.07 -5.98 -15.74
N ASN A 146 18.67 -6.01 -17.01
CA ASN A 146 18.11 -7.19 -17.68
C ASN A 146 16.97 -7.83 -16.87
N LYS A 147 16.03 -7.00 -16.42
CA LYS A 147 14.83 -7.37 -15.65
C LYS A 147 13.58 -6.97 -16.40
N VAL A 148 12.44 -7.59 -16.03
CA VAL A 148 11.10 -7.14 -16.43
C VAL A 148 10.33 -6.81 -15.17
N GLN A 149 9.76 -5.60 -15.10
CA GLN A 149 9.00 -5.13 -13.95
C GLN A 149 7.50 -5.12 -14.25
N ASN A 150 6.72 -5.77 -13.39
CA ASN A 150 5.27 -5.66 -13.45
C ASN A 150 4.81 -4.30 -12.92
N ILE A 151 3.88 -3.67 -13.64
CA ILE A 151 3.34 -2.37 -13.29
C ILE A 151 1.81 -2.36 -13.32
N TYR A 152 1.21 -1.46 -12.54
CA TYR A 152 -0.14 -0.93 -12.74
C TYR A 152 -0.02 0.54 -13.15
N PHE A 153 -0.89 1.02 -14.01
CA PHE A 153 -1.07 2.45 -14.19
C PHE A 153 -2.07 2.98 -13.16
N ARG A 154 -1.66 4.00 -12.42
CA ARG A 154 -2.61 4.76 -11.62
C ARG A 154 -3.41 5.68 -12.54
N VAL A 155 -4.73 5.55 -12.52
CA VAL A 155 -5.63 6.36 -13.33
C VAL A 155 -6.45 7.30 -12.45
N THR A 156 -6.71 8.49 -12.98
CA THR A 156 -7.63 9.45 -12.37
C THR A 156 -8.95 9.39 -13.13
N PRO A 157 -9.98 8.72 -12.55
CA PRO A 157 -11.23 8.45 -13.28
C PRO A 157 -12.15 9.67 -13.42
N GLY A 158 -11.84 10.80 -12.76
CA GLY A 158 -12.69 12.00 -12.79
C GLY A 158 -13.98 11.88 -11.97
N ILE A 159 -14.05 10.93 -11.05
CA ILE A 159 -15.23 10.72 -10.20
C ILE A 159 -15.15 11.63 -8.98
N ASP A 160 -16.27 12.29 -8.65
CA ASP A 160 -16.37 13.06 -7.41
C ASP A 160 -16.68 12.11 -6.23
N ALA A 161 -15.62 11.72 -5.50
CA ALA A 161 -15.79 11.01 -4.25
C ALA A 161 -16.32 12.00 -3.19
N HIS A 162 -17.35 11.61 -2.42
CA HIS A 162 -17.92 12.42 -1.34
C HIS A 162 -16.95 12.57 -0.15
N THR A 163 -15.74 13.07 -0.42
CA THR A 163 -14.68 13.33 0.57
C THR A 163 -14.45 14.83 0.73
N HIS A 164 -13.80 15.22 1.82
CA HIS A 164 -13.49 16.61 2.12
C HIS A 164 -12.72 17.25 0.94
N LYS A 165 -13.06 18.50 0.59
CA LYS A 165 -12.56 19.24 -0.58
C LYS A 165 -11.04 19.22 -0.76
N TYR A 166 -10.29 19.14 0.35
CA TYR A 166 -8.81 19.11 0.37
C TYR A 166 -8.19 17.70 0.22
N ILE A 167 -9.02 16.64 0.20
CA ILE A 167 -8.55 15.25 0.16
C ILE A 167 -8.99 14.53 -1.14
N LYS A 168 -9.66 15.25 -2.05
CA LYS A 168 -10.15 14.69 -3.31
C LYS A 168 -8.99 14.29 -4.22
N THR A 169 -8.80 12.99 -4.43
CA THR A 169 -7.71 12.42 -5.25
C THR A 169 -8.17 11.98 -6.64
N GLY A 170 -9.48 11.92 -6.88
CA GLY A 170 -10.09 11.49 -8.14
C GLY A 170 -10.45 12.61 -9.12
N GLN A 171 -10.17 13.89 -8.79
CA GLN A 171 -10.46 15.03 -9.66
C GLN A 171 -9.42 15.17 -10.77
N ILE A 172 -9.85 15.72 -11.92
CA ILE A 172 -9.02 15.92 -13.14
C ILE A 172 -7.77 16.77 -12.85
N ASP A 173 -7.87 17.72 -11.93
CA ASP A 173 -6.75 18.59 -11.50
C ASP A 173 -5.91 17.98 -10.38
N SER A 174 -6.08 16.69 -10.09
CA SER A 174 -5.26 16.03 -9.07
C SER A 174 -3.85 15.78 -9.62
N LYS A 175 -2.86 15.92 -8.75
CA LYS A 175 -1.44 15.61 -9.04
C LYS A 175 -1.15 14.12 -9.22
N PHE A 176 -2.17 13.26 -9.28
CA PHE A 176 -2.04 11.83 -9.23
C PHE A 176 -2.51 11.15 -10.50
N GLY A 177 -1.68 10.24 -11.01
CA GLY A 177 -2.05 9.29 -12.04
C GLY A 177 -2.24 9.88 -13.43
N PHE A 178 -2.51 9.00 -14.38
CA PHE A 178 -2.86 9.33 -15.75
C PHE A 178 -4.36 9.65 -15.83
N ALA A 179 -4.71 10.85 -16.29
CA ALA A 179 -6.11 11.22 -16.48
C ALA A 179 -6.72 10.50 -17.68
N LEU A 180 -7.95 10.00 -17.49
CA LEU A 180 -8.70 9.37 -18.59
C LEU A 180 -9.25 10.42 -19.57
N THR A 181 -9.63 11.59 -19.06
CA THR A 181 -10.38 12.61 -19.81
C THR A 181 -9.52 13.44 -20.75
N ASN A 182 -8.22 13.61 -20.48
CA ASN A 182 -7.30 14.37 -21.32
C ASN A 182 -6.47 13.50 -22.28
N GLY A 183 -6.64 12.17 -22.21
CA GLY A 183 -5.94 11.23 -23.07
C GLY A 183 -4.61 10.71 -22.54
N ASP A 184 -4.11 11.15 -21.37
CA ASP A 184 -2.81 10.75 -20.82
C ASP A 184 -2.71 9.23 -20.64
N PHE A 185 -3.80 8.59 -20.17
CA PHE A 185 -3.85 7.15 -20.03
C PHE A 185 -3.61 6.42 -21.37
N TYR A 186 -4.27 6.88 -22.43
CA TYR A 186 -4.11 6.27 -23.75
C TYR A 186 -2.70 6.49 -24.31
N MET A 187 -2.12 7.66 -24.08
CA MET A 187 -0.72 7.93 -24.47
C MET A 187 0.25 7.04 -23.71
N ALA A 188 0.01 6.79 -22.41
CA ALA A 188 0.84 5.89 -21.61
C ALA A 188 0.76 4.43 -22.12
N VAL A 189 -0.43 3.97 -22.51
CA VAL A 189 -0.62 2.64 -23.11
C VAL A 189 0.08 2.54 -24.48
N GLU A 190 -0.04 3.57 -25.35
CA GLU A 190 0.65 3.58 -26.64
C GLU A 190 2.18 3.51 -26.46
N LYS A 191 2.72 4.25 -25.48
CA LYS A 191 4.16 4.28 -25.19
C LYS A 191 4.71 2.91 -24.79
N LEU A 192 3.91 2.05 -24.17
CA LEU A 192 4.31 0.67 -23.83
C LEU A 192 4.63 -0.21 -25.05
N LYS A 193 4.17 0.16 -26.25
CA LYS A 193 4.51 -0.61 -27.47
C LYS A 193 6.00 -0.61 -27.77
N ASP A 194 6.69 0.46 -27.35
CA ASP A 194 8.12 0.62 -27.53
C ASP A 194 8.96 0.07 -26.35
N TYR A 195 8.30 -0.31 -25.24
CA TYR A 195 8.95 -0.80 -24.04
C TYR A 195 8.94 -2.32 -23.94
N LYS A 196 10.04 -2.87 -23.46
CA LYS A 196 10.21 -4.33 -23.35
C LYS A 196 10.45 -4.82 -21.94
N ASN A 197 10.78 -3.89 -21.05
CA ASN A 197 11.22 -4.20 -19.70
C ASN A 197 10.19 -3.81 -18.63
N VAL A 198 9.02 -3.30 -19.04
CA VAL A 198 7.86 -3.12 -18.18
C VAL A 198 6.67 -3.91 -18.71
N ASN A 199 5.92 -4.53 -17.80
CA ASN A 199 4.77 -5.36 -18.12
C ASN A 199 3.52 -4.84 -17.43
N LEU A 200 2.57 -4.29 -18.22
CA LEU A 200 1.31 -3.75 -17.67
C LEU A 200 0.37 -4.88 -17.28
N MET A 201 0.17 -5.05 -15.98
CA MET A 201 -0.72 -6.07 -15.40
C MET A 201 -2.15 -5.57 -15.18
N GLY A 202 -2.35 -4.25 -15.11
CA GLY A 202 -3.66 -3.68 -14.85
C GLY A 202 -3.62 -2.19 -14.54
N ILE A 203 -4.75 -1.71 -14.03
CA ILE A 203 -4.93 -0.32 -13.62
C ILE A 203 -5.25 -0.23 -12.14
N HIS A 204 -4.90 0.90 -11.53
CA HIS A 204 -5.23 1.25 -10.16
C HIS A 204 -5.97 2.59 -10.15
N ALA A 205 -6.98 2.70 -9.31
CA ALA A 205 -7.64 3.97 -9.00
C ALA A 205 -7.79 4.15 -7.49
N HIS A 206 -7.59 5.36 -7.01
CA HIS A 206 -7.87 5.74 -5.63
C HIS A 206 -9.17 6.54 -5.62
N ILE A 207 -10.17 6.08 -4.88
CA ILE A 207 -11.55 6.60 -4.96
C ILE A 207 -12.02 7.16 -3.59
N GLY A 208 -11.15 7.47 -2.66
CA GLY A 208 -11.65 8.03 -1.42
C GLY A 208 -10.64 8.26 -0.35
#